data_ca29b661d5b29d69d47e3d7f5ee69e5a
#
_entry.id   ca29b661d5b29d69d47e3d7f5ee69e5a
#
_cell.length_a   1.000
_cell.length_b   1.000
_cell.length_c   1.000
_cell.angle_alpha   90.00
_cell.angle_beta   90.00
_cell.angle_gamma   90.00
#
_symmetry.space_group_name_H-M   'P 1'
#
loop_
_entity.id
_entity.type
_entity.pdbx_description
1 polymer ?
#
loop_
_entity_poly.entity_id
_entity_poly.type
_entity_poly.pdbx_seq_one_letter_code
_entity_poly.pdbx_strand_id
1 'polypeptide(L)'
;MNIETRTQLAVLELGGLAAVIENQEEDVSLVDLNYNDRLEHLLTELITERQNRLIGRLTKNAELKYPNASLETLDCEARGINKDTIANLASMRFVSAATNLIITGATGAGKTYLSCALGVEACKHTLMQYQQQIAI
;
A
#
# COMPACT_ATOMS: atom_id res chain seq x y z
N MET A 1 13.17 -5.14 24.34
CA MET A 1 11.98 -4.73 25.16
C MET A 1 11.72 -5.71 26.30
N ASN A 2 11.30 -5.23 27.49
CA ASN A 2 11.01 -6.13 28.64
C ASN A 2 9.64 -6.80 28.52
N ILE A 3 9.42 -7.90 29.31
CA ILE A 3 8.19 -8.72 29.27
C ILE A 3 6.97 -7.91 29.72
N GLU A 4 7.15 -7.03 30.71
CA GLU A 4 6.07 -6.22 31.25
C GLU A 4 5.51 -5.23 30.22
N THR A 5 6.38 -4.50 29.52
CA THR A 5 6.00 -3.60 28.43
C THR A 5 5.27 -4.34 27.31
N ARG A 6 5.76 -5.54 26.94
CA ARG A 6 5.10 -6.37 25.93
C ARG A 6 3.69 -6.77 26.35
N THR A 7 3.50 -7.13 27.64
CA THR A 7 2.18 -7.48 28.21
C THR A 7 1.24 -6.27 28.20
N GLN A 8 1.73 -5.08 28.58
CA GLN A 8 0.94 -3.85 28.57
C GLN A 8 0.50 -3.49 27.13
N LEU A 9 1.39 -3.62 26.16
CA LEU A 9 1.04 -3.40 24.74
C LEU A 9 0.00 -4.40 24.24
N ALA A 10 0.06 -5.65 24.68
CA ALA A 10 -0.94 -6.65 24.34
C ALA A 10 -2.32 -6.32 24.94
N VAL A 11 -2.36 -5.88 26.21
CA VAL A 11 -3.60 -5.44 26.87
C VAL A 11 -4.23 -4.24 26.16
N LEU A 12 -3.42 -3.34 25.62
CA LEU A 12 -3.86 -2.16 24.84
C LEU A 12 -4.19 -2.50 23.38
N GLU A 13 -4.12 -3.77 22.97
CA GLU A 13 -4.28 -4.21 21.57
C GLU A 13 -3.26 -3.59 20.59
N LEU A 14 -2.11 -3.16 21.11
CA LEU A 14 -1.02 -2.54 20.36
C LEU A 14 0.11 -3.54 20.05
N GLY A 15 -0.21 -4.81 19.85
CA GLY A 15 0.79 -5.87 19.59
C GLY A 15 1.72 -5.60 18.40
N GLY A 16 1.22 -4.92 17.36
CA GLY A 16 2.07 -4.49 16.22
C GLY A 16 3.15 -3.49 16.62
N LEU A 17 2.90 -2.67 17.65
CA LEU A 17 3.87 -1.71 18.16
C LEU A 17 5.07 -2.41 18.85
N ALA A 18 4.84 -3.57 19.44
CA ALA A 18 5.90 -4.33 20.09
C ALA A 18 7.01 -4.74 19.10
N ALA A 19 6.62 -5.23 17.91
CA ALA A 19 7.57 -5.60 16.86
C ALA A 19 8.36 -4.39 16.34
N VAL A 20 7.70 -3.25 16.14
CA VAL A 20 8.35 -2.02 15.68
C VAL A 20 9.35 -1.50 16.73
N ILE A 21 9.00 -1.55 18.02
CA ILE A 21 9.93 -1.17 19.10
C ILE A 21 11.16 -2.08 19.12
N GLU A 22 10.98 -3.40 18.98
CA GLU A 22 12.09 -4.35 18.95
C GLU A 22 13.02 -4.11 17.75
N ASN A 23 12.46 -3.89 16.56
CA ASN A 23 13.25 -3.51 15.38
C ASN A 23 14.03 -2.22 15.60
N GLN A 24 13.43 -1.23 16.26
CA GLN A 24 14.09 0.04 16.55
C GLN A 24 15.22 -0.09 17.58
N GLU A 25 15.12 -1.03 18.54
CA GLU A 25 16.19 -1.32 19.49
C GLU A 25 17.40 -1.97 18.82
N GLU A 26 17.21 -2.68 17.72
CA GLU A 26 18.27 -3.32 16.93
C GLU A 26 18.93 -2.38 15.92
N ASP A 27 18.29 -1.27 15.57
CA ASP A 27 18.79 -0.31 14.58
C ASP A 27 19.77 0.70 15.21
N VAL A 28 21.04 0.47 14.96
CA VAL A 28 22.14 1.31 15.48
C VAL A 28 22.04 2.76 14.99
N SER A 29 21.44 3.01 13.82
CA SER A 29 21.29 4.35 13.25
C SER A 29 20.35 5.26 14.06
N LEU A 30 19.48 4.67 14.86
CA LEU A 30 18.48 5.37 15.68
C LEU A 30 18.95 5.66 17.11
N VAL A 31 20.12 5.14 17.50
CA VAL A 31 20.62 5.28 18.89
C VAL A 31 20.88 6.73 19.28
N ASP A 32 21.35 7.53 18.33
CA ASP A 32 21.72 8.95 18.57
C ASP A 32 20.53 9.92 18.44
N LEU A 33 19.35 9.42 18.04
CA LEU A 33 18.16 10.25 17.93
C LEU A 33 17.57 10.57 19.31
N ASN A 34 17.05 11.79 19.46
CA ASN A 34 16.30 12.16 20.65
C ASN A 34 14.98 11.39 20.74
N TYR A 35 14.35 11.42 21.91
CA TYR A 35 13.10 10.67 22.15
C TYR A 35 11.97 11.02 21.17
N ASN A 36 11.78 12.29 20.84
CA ASN A 36 10.69 12.71 19.95
C ASN A 36 10.89 12.20 18.53
N ASP A 37 12.12 12.26 18.01
CA ASP A 37 12.45 11.78 16.66
C ASP A 37 12.29 10.25 16.59
N ARG A 38 12.71 9.54 17.64
CA ARG A 38 12.51 8.09 17.74
C ARG A 38 11.03 7.71 17.79
N LEU A 39 10.22 8.47 18.52
CA LEU A 39 8.78 8.26 18.61
C LEU A 39 8.11 8.52 17.25
N GLU A 40 8.49 9.59 16.55
CA GLU A 40 7.97 9.90 15.21
C GLU A 40 8.31 8.78 14.22
N HIS A 41 9.54 8.31 14.22
CA HIS A 41 9.98 7.18 13.39
C HIS A 41 9.15 5.92 13.67
N LEU A 42 8.97 5.58 14.96
CA LEU A 42 8.18 4.43 15.40
C LEU A 42 6.73 4.51 14.96
N LEU A 43 6.09 5.67 15.09
CA LEU A 43 4.70 5.86 14.63
C LEU A 43 4.59 5.77 13.11
N THR A 44 5.55 6.32 12.38
CA THR A 44 5.61 6.24 10.91
C THR A 44 5.74 4.79 10.43
N GLU A 45 6.62 4.02 11.05
CA GLU A 45 6.78 2.58 10.75
C GLU A 45 5.50 1.79 11.03
N LEU A 46 4.87 2.02 12.17
CA LEU A 46 3.62 1.36 12.55
C LEU A 46 2.48 1.69 11.57
N ILE A 47 2.38 2.95 11.15
CA ILE A 47 1.39 3.38 10.14
C ILE A 47 1.66 2.65 8.83
N THR A 48 2.91 2.63 8.37
CA THR A 48 3.33 1.97 7.14
C THR A 48 3.03 0.47 7.17
N GLU A 49 3.33 -0.21 8.28
CA GLU A 49 3.02 -1.64 8.44
C GLU A 49 1.51 -1.91 8.36
N ARG A 50 0.70 -1.10 9.06
CA ARG A 50 -0.77 -1.21 8.98
C ARG A 50 -1.30 -0.99 7.58
N GLN A 51 -0.75 -0.03 6.84
CA GLN A 51 -1.09 0.25 5.45
C GLN A 51 -0.78 -0.95 4.54
N ASN A 52 0.43 -1.48 4.64
CA ASN A 52 0.86 -2.63 3.85
C ASN A 52 -0.01 -3.86 4.13
N ARG A 53 -0.37 -4.09 5.38
CA ARG A 53 -1.27 -5.18 5.78
C ARG A 53 -2.68 -5.01 5.20
N LEU A 54 -3.20 -3.78 5.19
CA LEU A 54 -4.51 -3.49 4.59
C LEU A 54 -4.48 -3.66 3.07
N ILE A 55 -3.46 -3.13 2.37
CA ILE A 55 -3.27 -3.32 0.92
C ILE A 55 -3.20 -4.81 0.60
N GLY A 56 -2.40 -5.58 1.33
CA GLY A 56 -2.27 -7.03 1.14
C GLY A 56 -3.61 -7.75 1.30
N ARG A 57 -4.41 -7.38 2.29
CA ARG A 57 -5.76 -7.92 2.49
C ARG A 57 -6.71 -7.56 1.35
N LEU A 58 -6.73 -6.30 0.92
CA LEU A 58 -7.56 -5.83 -0.19
C LEU A 58 -7.19 -6.53 -1.50
N THR A 59 -5.89 -6.61 -1.80
CA THR A 59 -5.38 -7.29 -3.00
C THR A 59 -5.73 -8.79 -3.00
N LYS A 60 -5.63 -9.45 -1.84
CA LYS A 60 -6.03 -10.85 -1.68
C LYS A 60 -7.52 -11.03 -1.89
N ASN A 61 -8.34 -10.17 -1.31
CA ASN A 61 -9.81 -10.25 -1.46
C ASN A 61 -10.28 -9.91 -2.89
N ALA A 62 -9.49 -9.16 -3.64
CA ALA A 62 -9.77 -8.86 -5.04
C ALA A 62 -9.54 -10.05 -5.99
N GLU A 63 -8.93 -11.14 -5.50
CA GLU A 63 -8.70 -12.39 -6.26
C GLU A 63 -8.06 -12.16 -7.64
N LEU A 64 -7.14 -11.19 -7.72
CA LEU A 64 -6.50 -10.82 -8.96
C LEU A 64 -5.60 -11.95 -9.48
N LYS A 65 -5.69 -12.27 -10.78
CA LYS A 65 -4.84 -13.29 -11.41
C LYS A 65 -3.35 -13.00 -11.26
N TYR A 66 -2.97 -11.72 -11.27
CA TYR A 66 -1.60 -11.24 -11.07
C TYR A 66 -1.58 -10.23 -9.91
N PRO A 67 -1.50 -10.69 -8.65
CA PRO A 67 -1.56 -9.80 -7.48
C PRO A 67 -0.35 -8.88 -7.33
N ASN A 68 0.75 -9.19 -8.01
CA ASN A 68 1.99 -8.38 -8.02
C ASN A 68 2.12 -7.54 -9.30
N ALA A 69 1.06 -7.43 -10.11
CA ALA A 69 1.10 -6.58 -11.30
C ALA A 69 1.26 -5.10 -10.90
N SER A 70 2.09 -4.37 -11.65
CA SER A 70 2.36 -2.95 -11.42
C SER A 70 2.25 -2.17 -12.73
N LEU A 71 1.70 -0.96 -12.64
CA LEU A 71 1.67 -0.02 -13.76
C LEU A 71 3.07 0.54 -14.08
N GLU A 72 3.97 0.59 -13.10
CA GLU A 72 5.34 1.06 -13.27
C GLU A 72 6.19 0.12 -14.14
N THR A 73 5.92 -1.18 -14.05
CA THR A 73 6.63 -2.20 -14.84
C THR A 73 6.00 -2.44 -16.23
N LEU A 74 4.91 -1.71 -16.55
CA LEU A 74 4.21 -1.86 -17.81
C LEU A 74 5.00 -1.18 -18.94
N ASP A 75 5.47 -1.96 -19.91
CA ASP A 75 6.06 -1.41 -21.14
C ASP A 75 4.95 -0.86 -22.03
N CYS A 76 4.70 0.45 -21.88
CA CYS A 76 3.67 1.16 -22.62
C CYS A 76 4.01 1.28 -24.11
N GLU A 77 5.30 1.49 -24.45
CA GLU A 77 5.76 1.70 -25.82
C GLU A 77 5.62 0.42 -26.65
N ALA A 78 6.09 -0.71 -26.12
CA ALA A 78 5.94 -2.01 -26.79
C ALA A 78 4.48 -2.42 -27.02
N ARG A 79 3.55 -1.86 -26.24
CA ARG A 79 2.11 -2.14 -26.29
C ARG A 79 1.30 -1.10 -27.05
N GLY A 80 1.93 -0.04 -27.53
CA GLY A 80 1.25 1.07 -28.20
C GLY A 80 0.28 1.83 -27.29
N ILE A 81 0.53 1.84 -25.96
CA ILE A 81 -0.30 2.54 -25.00
C ILE A 81 0.36 3.88 -24.66
N ASN A 82 -0.41 4.96 -24.72
CA ASN A 82 0.08 6.28 -24.32
C ASN A 82 0.32 6.34 -22.82
N LYS A 83 1.50 6.81 -22.41
CA LYS A 83 1.89 6.99 -21.00
C LYS A 83 0.93 7.92 -20.24
N ASP A 84 0.43 8.97 -20.88
CA ASP A 84 -0.54 9.89 -20.28
C ASP A 84 -1.88 9.20 -19.98
N THR A 85 -2.28 8.25 -20.83
CA THR A 85 -3.47 7.44 -20.59
C THR A 85 -3.30 6.58 -19.34
N ILE A 86 -2.14 5.94 -19.19
CA ILE A 86 -1.84 5.14 -17.98
C ILE A 86 -1.77 6.03 -16.73
N ALA A 87 -1.15 7.20 -16.79
CA ALA A 87 -1.11 8.16 -15.67
C ALA A 87 -2.51 8.62 -15.27
N ASN A 88 -3.38 8.90 -16.24
CA ASN A 88 -4.79 9.24 -15.98
C ASN A 88 -5.55 8.08 -15.33
N LEU A 89 -5.34 6.85 -15.78
CA LEU A 89 -5.96 5.66 -15.17
C LEU A 89 -5.43 5.40 -13.76
N ALA A 90 -4.13 5.59 -13.53
CA ALA A 90 -3.50 5.45 -12.20
C ALA A 90 -4.05 6.46 -11.18
N SER A 91 -4.53 7.62 -11.62
CA SER A 91 -5.19 8.60 -10.74
C SER A 91 -6.53 8.13 -10.17
N MET A 92 -7.06 7.00 -10.63
CA MET A 92 -8.34 6.38 -10.20
C MET A 92 -9.56 7.32 -10.27
N ARG A 93 -9.49 8.43 -11.01
CA ARG A 93 -10.60 9.39 -11.15
C ARG A 93 -11.85 8.75 -11.73
N PHE A 94 -11.69 7.75 -12.61
CA PHE A 94 -12.82 7.02 -13.19
C PHE A 94 -13.62 6.26 -12.12
N VAL A 95 -12.97 5.79 -11.05
CA VAL A 95 -13.62 5.13 -9.91
C VAL A 95 -14.48 6.15 -9.15
N SER A 96 -13.91 7.32 -8.82
CA SER A 96 -14.62 8.40 -8.12
C SER A 96 -15.78 8.97 -8.95
N ALA A 97 -15.63 8.98 -10.28
CA ALA A 97 -16.67 9.42 -11.22
C ALA A 97 -17.72 8.33 -11.54
N ALA A 98 -17.63 7.15 -10.91
CA ALA A 98 -18.48 5.98 -11.20
C ALA A 98 -18.52 5.61 -12.70
N THR A 99 -17.39 5.78 -13.40
CA THR A 99 -17.26 5.49 -14.84
C THR A 99 -16.69 4.08 -15.04
N ASN A 100 -17.28 3.34 -15.97
CA ASN A 100 -16.78 2.00 -16.31
C ASN A 100 -15.54 2.09 -17.21
N LEU A 101 -14.55 1.23 -16.93
CA LEU A 101 -13.39 1.05 -17.77
C LEU A 101 -13.53 -0.26 -18.56
N ILE A 102 -13.43 -0.18 -19.89
CA ILE A 102 -13.44 -1.34 -20.78
C ILE A 102 -12.09 -1.44 -21.49
N ILE A 103 -11.41 -2.57 -21.32
CA ILE A 103 -10.11 -2.83 -21.94
C ILE A 103 -10.30 -3.82 -23.08
N THR A 104 -10.05 -3.35 -24.31
CA THR A 104 -10.18 -4.15 -25.53
C THR A 104 -8.82 -4.33 -26.22
N GLY A 105 -8.70 -5.34 -27.06
CA GLY A 105 -7.48 -5.61 -27.82
C GLY A 105 -7.33 -7.09 -28.18
N ALA A 106 -6.30 -7.41 -28.99
CA ALA A 106 -6.02 -8.76 -29.43
C ALA A 106 -5.70 -9.73 -28.28
N THR A 107 -5.86 -11.02 -28.51
CA THR A 107 -5.43 -12.06 -27.56
C THR A 107 -3.91 -11.96 -27.34
N GLY A 108 -3.46 -12.08 -26.11
CA GLY A 108 -2.04 -11.96 -25.75
C GLY A 108 -1.52 -10.52 -25.60
N ALA A 109 -2.32 -9.48 -25.89
CA ALA A 109 -1.90 -8.07 -25.79
C ALA A 109 -1.67 -7.58 -24.32
N GLY A 110 -1.83 -8.43 -23.32
CA GLY A 110 -1.59 -8.08 -21.92
C GLY A 110 -2.76 -7.40 -21.21
N LYS A 111 -3.98 -7.47 -21.74
CA LYS A 111 -5.19 -6.88 -21.13
C LYS A 111 -5.39 -7.32 -19.68
N THR A 112 -5.27 -8.62 -19.41
CA THR A 112 -5.42 -9.17 -18.06
C THR A 112 -4.37 -8.63 -17.10
N TYR A 113 -3.12 -8.48 -17.54
CA TYR A 113 -2.06 -7.89 -16.72
C TYR A 113 -2.37 -6.43 -16.38
N LEU A 114 -2.77 -5.63 -17.38
CA LEU A 114 -3.16 -4.23 -17.19
C LEU A 114 -4.36 -4.12 -16.24
N SER A 115 -5.38 -4.97 -16.39
CA SER A 115 -6.54 -5.00 -15.49
C SER A 115 -6.14 -5.33 -14.06
N CYS A 116 -5.23 -6.29 -13.86
CA CYS A 116 -4.71 -6.63 -12.54
C CYS A 116 -3.87 -5.50 -11.95
N ALA A 117 -3.01 -4.84 -12.74
CA ALA A 117 -2.21 -3.71 -12.29
C ALA A 117 -3.09 -2.53 -11.85
N LEU A 118 -4.15 -2.23 -12.59
CA LEU A 118 -5.16 -1.23 -12.19
C LEU A 118 -5.92 -1.65 -10.93
N GLY A 119 -6.24 -2.95 -10.77
CA GLY A 119 -6.86 -3.48 -9.57
C GLY A 119 -5.98 -3.32 -8.32
N VAL A 120 -4.68 -3.59 -8.44
CA VAL A 120 -3.71 -3.36 -7.36
C VAL A 120 -3.63 -1.87 -7.02
N GLU A 121 -3.59 -1.00 -8.03
CA GLU A 121 -3.56 0.45 -7.83
C GLU A 121 -4.84 0.96 -7.15
N ALA A 122 -6.00 0.42 -7.50
CA ALA A 122 -7.26 0.73 -6.83
C ALA A 122 -7.25 0.35 -5.34
N CYS A 123 -6.63 -0.78 -4.98
CA CYS A 123 -6.46 -1.18 -3.58
C CYS A 123 -5.61 -0.17 -2.80
N LYS A 124 -4.53 0.33 -3.40
CA LYS A 124 -3.69 1.39 -2.81
C LYS A 124 -4.45 2.70 -2.67
N HIS A 125 -5.19 3.09 -3.69
CA HIS A 125 -5.97 4.33 -3.71
C HIS A 125 -7.09 4.34 -2.66
N THR A 126 -7.75 3.21 -2.44
CA THR A 126 -8.76 3.04 -1.38
C THR A 126 -8.15 3.34 -0.01
N LEU A 127 -6.92 2.92 0.23
CA LEU A 127 -6.20 3.23 1.46
C LEU A 127 -5.98 4.73 1.65
N MET A 128 -5.56 5.45 0.60
CA MET A 128 -5.34 6.90 0.67
C MET A 128 -6.64 7.66 1.00
N GLN A 129 -7.78 7.25 0.45
CA GLN A 129 -9.09 7.83 0.78
C GLN A 129 -9.46 7.59 2.23
N TYR A 130 -9.23 6.41 2.78
CA TYR A 130 -9.46 6.11 4.19
C TYR A 130 -8.65 7.01 5.12
N GLN A 131 -7.41 7.32 4.77
CA GLN A 131 -6.54 8.19 5.57
C GLN A 131 -7.02 9.64 5.58
N GLN A 132 -7.48 10.16 4.45
CA GLN A 132 -8.04 11.51 4.38
C GLN A 132 -9.32 11.66 5.21
N GLN A 133 -10.09 10.59 5.40
CA GLN A 133 -11.29 10.60 6.26
C GLN A 133 -10.98 10.54 7.76
N ILE A 134 -9.81 10.02 8.16
CA ILE A 134 -9.40 9.89 9.57
C ILE A 134 -8.62 11.13 10.04
N ALA A 135 -8.09 11.92 9.13
CA ALA A 135 -7.26 13.11 9.43
C ALA A 135 -8.09 14.39 9.69
N ILE A 136 -9.37 14.27 10.09
CA ILE A 136 -10.25 15.39 10.49
C ILE A 136 -10.21 15.57 12.00
#